data_5cbcf6296ecfdbe9352fe8f4af150cd9
#
_entry.id   5cbcf6296ecfdbe9352fe8f4af150cd9
#
_cell.length_a   1.000
_cell.length_b   1.000
_cell.length_c   1.000
_cell.angle_alpha   90.00
_cell.angle_beta   90.00
_cell.angle_gamma   90.00
#
_symmetry.space_group_name_H-M   'P 1'
#
loop_
_entity.id
_entity.type
_entity.pdbx_description
1 polymer ?
#
loop_
_entity_poly.entity_id
_entity_poly.type
_entity_poly.pdbx_seq_one_letter_code
_entity_poly.pdbx_strand_id
1 'polypeptide(L)'
;MFVYINKIFLLFPVFIFSNVQDSIQKIDLDNVIVKSTKINSNKKEIPLSVSIKNFRDERNYNSQSSFSDFTRNTPGLFTSSSNNFSQDLRISIRGFGARSAFGIRGIKLIVDGIPETTPDGQSQLDNLPLGLVSSVEILRGPNANLYGNSSGGVISINTLSDSSEKHSRYSGIFGAYQYQSLQRTRVIDWNTSSLIIHYDKRRSNGYRDQSGYKSDILNLKYINDLDNKNKIVWQINYTDSPYAYDAGGLKLNEVENDRRQARKNNIDYDTYEKVKHLKTGVSWNHKRNENSFFDSYFFYQKRDFFTKLPFNF
;
A
#
# COMPACT_ATOMS: atom_id res chain seq x y z
N MET A 1 -20.62 -57.38 75.03
CA MET A 1 -20.82 -58.02 73.72
C MET A 1 -21.20 -56.94 72.73
N PHE A 2 -20.20 -56.37 72.09
CA PHE A 2 -20.35 -55.25 71.14
C PHE A 2 -20.50 -55.75 69.70
N VAL A 3 -21.58 -55.39 69.03
CA VAL A 3 -21.86 -55.76 67.65
C VAL A 3 -21.40 -54.56 66.80
N TYR A 4 -20.36 -54.71 65.97
CA TYR A 4 -19.92 -53.78 65.00
C TYR A 4 -20.78 -53.87 63.72
N ILE A 5 -21.51 -52.83 63.38
CA ILE A 5 -22.22 -52.68 62.11
C ILE A 5 -21.29 -51.96 61.12
N ASN A 6 -20.77 -52.74 60.13
CA ASN A 6 -20.02 -52.16 58.99
C ASN A 6 -21.00 -51.53 58.03
N LYS A 7 -20.88 -50.15 57.89
CA LYS A 7 -21.57 -49.37 56.83
C LYS A 7 -20.72 -49.44 55.55
N ILE A 8 -21.18 -50.22 54.58
CA ILE A 8 -20.63 -50.24 53.24
C ILE A 8 -21.19 -48.98 52.52
N PHE A 9 -20.31 -48.03 52.22
CA PHE A 9 -20.63 -46.91 51.35
C PHE A 9 -20.48 -47.36 49.90
N LEU A 10 -21.60 -47.55 49.20
CA LEU A 10 -21.64 -47.80 47.78
C LEU A 10 -21.48 -46.40 47.03
N LEU A 11 -20.30 -46.17 46.52
CA LEU A 11 -20.03 -45.03 45.60
C LEU A 11 -20.57 -45.40 44.19
N PHE A 12 -21.73 -44.81 43.85
CA PHE A 12 -22.23 -44.84 42.47
C PHE A 12 -21.48 -43.75 41.67
N PRO A 13 -20.83 -44.09 40.52
CA PRO A 13 -20.28 -43.09 39.62
C PRO A 13 -21.43 -42.37 38.90
N VAL A 14 -21.60 -41.08 39.19
CA VAL A 14 -22.51 -40.20 38.44
C VAL A 14 -21.81 -39.83 37.12
N PHE A 15 -22.23 -40.47 36.02
CA PHE A 15 -21.84 -40.02 34.68
C PHE A 15 -22.61 -38.73 34.33
N ILE A 16 -21.95 -37.58 34.42
CA ILE A 16 -22.47 -36.32 33.90
C ILE A 16 -22.21 -36.34 32.40
N PHE A 17 -23.23 -36.64 31.60
CA PHE A 17 -23.20 -36.38 30.17
C PHE A 17 -23.38 -34.87 29.97
N SER A 18 -22.29 -34.13 29.77
CA SER A 18 -22.36 -32.74 29.27
C SER A 18 -22.72 -32.82 27.79
N ASN A 19 -23.95 -32.52 27.44
CA ASN A 19 -24.30 -32.17 26.07
C ASN A 19 -23.62 -30.86 25.73
N VAL A 20 -22.41 -30.93 25.19
CA VAL A 20 -21.78 -29.79 24.49
C VAL A 20 -22.54 -29.65 23.18
N GLN A 21 -23.57 -28.87 23.19
CA GLN A 21 -24.23 -28.42 21.99
C GLN A 21 -23.30 -27.36 21.37
N ASP A 22 -22.36 -27.82 20.52
CA ASP A 22 -21.56 -26.92 19.67
C ASP A 22 -22.51 -26.18 18.73
N SER A 23 -23.03 -25.07 19.19
CA SER A 23 -23.67 -24.10 18.32
C SER A 23 -22.57 -23.47 17.50
N ILE A 24 -22.25 -24.05 16.34
CA ILE A 24 -21.43 -23.38 15.32
C ILE A 24 -22.19 -22.12 14.94
N GLN A 25 -21.79 -21.01 15.53
CA GLN A 25 -22.32 -19.71 15.16
C GLN A 25 -21.86 -19.45 13.73
N LYS A 26 -22.75 -19.61 12.77
CA LYS A 26 -22.49 -19.35 11.36
C LYS A 26 -22.37 -17.83 11.20
N ILE A 27 -21.15 -17.33 11.26
CA ILE A 27 -20.86 -15.92 10.96
C ILE A 27 -20.91 -15.78 9.45
N ASP A 28 -21.95 -15.14 8.94
CA ASP A 28 -22.02 -14.75 7.53
C ASP A 28 -21.05 -13.57 7.36
N LEU A 29 -19.95 -13.84 6.70
CA LEU A 29 -18.96 -12.79 6.38
C LEU A 29 -19.49 -11.97 5.22
N ASP A 30 -19.38 -10.65 5.34
CA ASP A 30 -19.74 -9.73 4.27
C ASP A 30 -19.05 -10.09 2.95
N ASN A 31 -19.79 -9.91 1.86
CA ASN A 31 -19.27 -10.17 0.52
C ASN A 31 -18.11 -9.21 0.21
N VAL A 32 -16.97 -9.77 -0.12
CA VAL A 32 -15.79 -8.99 -0.53
C VAL A 32 -15.94 -8.57 -1.98
N ILE A 33 -16.16 -7.28 -2.21
CA ILE A 33 -16.32 -6.70 -3.55
C ILE A 33 -14.94 -6.33 -4.10
N VAL A 34 -14.66 -6.76 -5.32
CA VAL A 34 -13.47 -6.44 -6.11
C VAL A 34 -13.82 -5.34 -7.11
N LYS A 35 -13.08 -4.24 -7.07
CA LYS A 35 -13.24 -3.08 -7.97
C LYS A 35 -12.25 -3.10 -9.12
N SER A 36 -11.11 -3.73 -8.93
CA SER A 36 -10.03 -3.81 -9.92
C SER A 36 -10.35 -4.66 -11.16
N THR A 37 -11.51 -5.28 -11.24
CA THR A 37 -12.02 -5.97 -12.46
C THR A 37 -12.77 -5.05 -13.42
N LYS A 38 -12.81 -3.73 -13.14
CA LYS A 38 -13.62 -2.73 -13.84
C LYS A 38 -15.13 -2.87 -13.63
N ILE A 39 -15.58 -3.95 -13.04
CA ILE A 39 -16.97 -4.22 -12.65
C ILE A 39 -16.93 -4.59 -11.17
N ASN A 40 -17.83 -4.00 -10.38
CA ASN A 40 -17.97 -4.40 -8.99
C ASN A 40 -18.51 -5.83 -8.93
N SER A 41 -17.63 -6.78 -8.65
CA SER A 41 -17.95 -8.20 -8.62
C SER A 41 -17.63 -8.80 -7.27
N ASN A 42 -18.42 -9.78 -6.84
CA ASN A 42 -18.08 -10.53 -5.65
C ASN A 42 -16.82 -11.36 -5.90
N LYS A 43 -15.88 -11.34 -4.98
CA LYS A 43 -14.62 -12.11 -5.08
C LYS A 43 -14.84 -13.59 -5.38
N LYS A 44 -15.94 -14.19 -4.91
CA LYS A 44 -16.27 -15.61 -5.11
C LYS A 44 -16.68 -15.91 -6.57
N GLU A 45 -17.11 -14.91 -7.32
CA GLU A 45 -17.65 -15.04 -8.69
C GLU A 45 -16.62 -14.72 -9.76
N ILE A 46 -15.44 -14.20 -9.35
CA ILE A 46 -14.40 -13.77 -10.29
C ILE A 46 -13.48 -14.95 -10.60
N PRO A 47 -13.33 -15.36 -11.88
CA PRO A 47 -12.42 -16.42 -12.29
C PRO A 47 -10.95 -15.96 -12.34
N LEU A 48 -10.53 -15.10 -11.45
CA LEU A 48 -9.20 -14.51 -11.36
C LEU A 48 -8.59 -14.71 -9.97
N SER A 49 -7.28 -14.79 -9.92
CA SER A 49 -6.56 -14.87 -8.66
C SER A 49 -6.41 -13.48 -8.05
N VAL A 50 -7.29 -13.14 -7.10
CA VAL A 50 -7.33 -11.83 -6.46
C VAL A 50 -6.99 -11.93 -4.98
N SER A 51 -6.17 -11.02 -4.48
CA SER A 51 -5.99 -10.73 -3.06
C SER A 51 -6.44 -9.32 -2.76
N ILE A 52 -7.20 -9.16 -1.68
CA ILE A 52 -7.65 -7.85 -1.19
C ILE A 52 -7.17 -7.72 0.25
N LYS A 53 -6.62 -6.55 0.56
CA LYS A 53 -6.21 -6.17 1.90
C LYS A 53 -6.83 -4.84 2.26
N ASN A 54 -7.52 -4.80 3.38
CA ASN A 54 -8.10 -3.58 3.95
C ASN A 54 -7.26 -3.14 5.14
N PHE A 55 -6.97 -1.84 5.21
CA PHE A 55 -6.11 -1.24 6.23
C PHE A 55 -6.84 -0.20 7.09
N ARG A 56 -8.18 -0.13 7.01
CA ARG A 56 -8.95 0.84 7.80
C ARG A 56 -8.66 0.71 9.29
N ASP A 57 -8.64 -0.52 9.81
CA ASP A 57 -8.43 -0.81 11.22
C ASP A 57 -6.95 -1.05 11.57
N GLU A 58 -6.13 -1.43 10.58
CA GLU A 58 -4.71 -1.77 10.76
C GLU A 58 -3.77 -0.58 10.53
N ARG A 59 -4.27 0.57 10.13
CA ARG A 59 -3.45 1.76 9.83
C ARG A 59 -2.56 2.20 11.00
N ASN A 60 -3.00 1.94 12.22
CA ASN A 60 -2.28 2.30 13.42
C ASN A 60 -1.14 1.33 13.77
N TYR A 61 -1.09 0.17 13.13
CA TYR A 61 -0.15 -0.91 13.45
C TYR A 61 0.91 -1.15 12.39
N ASN A 62 0.77 -0.57 11.20
CA ASN A 62 1.75 -0.67 10.12
C ASN A 62 2.80 0.43 10.23
N SER A 63 4.06 0.07 9.98
CA SER A 63 5.16 1.04 9.97
C SER A 63 5.01 2.11 8.89
N GLN A 64 4.22 1.85 7.82
CA GLN A 64 3.97 2.76 6.70
C GLN A 64 5.26 3.42 6.16
N SER A 65 6.38 2.72 6.30
CA SER A 65 7.69 3.21 5.84
C SER A 65 7.90 2.93 4.36
N SER A 66 7.28 1.87 3.86
CA SER A 66 7.36 1.42 2.47
C SER A 66 6.05 0.78 2.05
N PHE A 67 5.76 0.79 0.75
CA PHE A 67 4.61 0.06 0.20
C PHE A 67 4.72 -1.46 0.44
N SER A 68 5.91 -1.99 0.66
CA SER A 68 6.11 -3.39 1.06
C SER A 68 5.32 -3.78 2.32
N ASP A 69 5.09 -2.85 3.23
CA ASP A 69 4.33 -3.10 4.46
C ASP A 69 2.87 -3.46 4.17
N PHE A 70 2.31 -2.92 3.08
CA PHE A 70 0.94 -3.18 2.63
C PHE A 70 0.79 -4.48 1.84
N THR A 71 1.89 -5.07 1.37
CA THR A 71 1.89 -6.26 0.51
C THR A 71 2.40 -7.51 1.18
N ARG A 72 2.84 -7.44 2.43
CA ARG A 72 3.32 -8.59 3.21
C ARG A 72 2.31 -9.73 3.18
N ASN A 73 2.80 -10.96 3.15
CA ASN A 73 1.98 -12.18 3.18
C ASN A 73 0.99 -12.29 2.00
N THR A 74 1.32 -11.71 0.84
CA THR A 74 0.53 -11.90 -0.38
C THR A 74 1.13 -13.02 -1.21
N PRO A 75 0.43 -14.14 -1.40
CA PRO A 75 0.97 -15.27 -2.17
C PRO A 75 1.35 -14.87 -3.60
N GLY A 76 2.54 -15.27 -4.04
CA GLY A 76 3.04 -15.02 -5.39
C GLY A 76 3.44 -13.57 -5.69
N LEU A 77 3.43 -12.69 -4.68
CA LEU A 77 3.95 -11.33 -4.78
C LEU A 77 5.23 -11.21 -3.96
N PHE A 78 6.25 -10.65 -4.55
CA PHE A 78 7.51 -10.32 -3.91
C PHE A 78 7.76 -8.83 -4.04
N THR A 79 8.13 -8.18 -2.93
CA THR A 79 8.61 -6.79 -2.88
C THR A 79 10.00 -6.80 -2.31
N SER A 80 10.96 -6.17 -3.01
CA SER A 80 12.28 -5.98 -2.44
C SER A 80 12.19 -4.97 -1.30
N SER A 81 12.86 -5.28 -0.20
CA SER A 81 12.97 -4.32 0.90
C SER A 81 13.82 -3.15 0.47
N SER A 82 13.31 -1.96 0.59
CA SER A 82 14.08 -0.75 0.34
C SER A 82 14.34 -0.02 1.65
N ASN A 83 15.34 -0.45 2.38
CA ASN A 83 15.97 0.44 3.36
C ASN A 83 16.96 1.41 2.66
N ASN A 84 17.03 1.35 1.35
CA ASN A 84 17.71 2.29 0.48
C ASN A 84 16.66 3.12 -0.26
N PHE A 85 16.46 4.35 0.14
CA PHE A 85 15.43 5.25 -0.41
C PHE A 85 15.79 5.83 -1.78
N SER A 86 17.02 5.67 -2.25
CA SER A 86 17.45 6.06 -3.60
C SER A 86 17.18 4.97 -4.63
N GLN A 87 16.75 3.79 -4.22
CA GLN A 87 16.43 2.69 -5.11
C GLN A 87 14.92 2.49 -5.17
N ASP A 88 14.38 2.49 -6.37
CA ASP A 88 12.98 2.19 -6.61
C ASP A 88 12.58 0.84 -6.01
N LEU A 89 11.43 0.80 -5.35
CA LEU A 89 10.85 -0.44 -4.88
C LEU A 89 10.58 -1.37 -6.07
N ARG A 90 11.18 -2.56 -6.04
CA ARG A 90 10.92 -3.59 -7.03
C ARG A 90 9.77 -4.48 -6.56
N ILE A 91 8.82 -4.69 -7.45
CA ILE A 91 7.71 -5.61 -7.22
C ILE A 91 7.72 -6.66 -8.31
N SER A 92 7.57 -7.92 -7.93
CA SER A 92 7.32 -8.99 -8.88
C SER A 92 6.07 -9.79 -8.49
N ILE A 93 5.30 -10.20 -9.51
CA ILE A 93 4.15 -11.08 -9.35
C ILE A 93 4.43 -12.34 -10.16
N ARG A 94 4.56 -13.50 -9.48
CA ARG A 94 4.87 -14.81 -10.13
C ARG A 94 6.10 -14.73 -11.05
N GLY A 95 7.12 -13.94 -10.68
CA GLY A 95 8.34 -13.73 -11.46
C GLY A 95 8.29 -12.60 -12.49
N PHE A 96 7.10 -12.12 -12.89
CA PHE A 96 6.99 -10.95 -13.75
C PHE A 96 7.44 -9.70 -12.98
N GLY A 97 8.24 -8.84 -13.58
CA GLY A 97 8.82 -7.65 -12.96
C GLY A 97 10.15 -7.89 -12.24
N ALA A 98 10.56 -9.15 -11.99
CA ALA A 98 11.79 -9.46 -11.25
C ALA A 98 13.08 -8.96 -11.91
N ARG A 99 13.09 -8.85 -13.25
CA ARG A 99 14.24 -8.39 -14.05
C ARG A 99 14.22 -6.88 -14.35
N SER A 100 13.28 -6.13 -13.76
CA SER A 100 13.28 -4.68 -13.95
C SER A 100 14.56 -4.08 -13.39
N ALA A 101 15.29 -3.36 -14.20
CA ALA A 101 16.49 -2.66 -13.75
C ALA A 101 16.12 -1.46 -12.87
N PHE A 102 15.05 -0.75 -13.25
CA PHE A 102 14.55 0.44 -12.57
C PHE A 102 13.04 0.39 -12.47
N GLY A 103 12.48 0.79 -11.33
CA GLY A 103 11.06 0.87 -11.06
C GLY A 103 10.33 -0.48 -11.20
N ILE A 104 9.03 -0.39 -11.36
CA ILE A 104 8.13 -1.55 -11.51
C ILE A 104 7.71 -1.64 -12.98
N ARG A 105 7.96 -2.80 -13.62
CA ARG A 105 7.61 -3.05 -15.02
C ARG A 105 6.82 -4.36 -15.17
N GLY A 106 5.93 -4.41 -16.17
CA GLY A 106 5.08 -5.58 -16.44
C GLY A 106 3.95 -5.77 -15.43
N ILE A 107 3.79 -4.86 -14.48
CA ILE A 107 2.71 -4.81 -13.50
C ILE A 107 2.05 -3.44 -13.60
N LYS A 108 0.73 -3.41 -13.78
CA LYS A 108 -0.01 -2.16 -13.83
C LYS A 108 -0.29 -1.65 -12.42
N LEU A 109 0.09 -0.42 -12.13
CA LEU A 109 -0.28 0.27 -10.91
C LEU A 109 -1.39 1.28 -11.17
N ILE A 110 -2.36 1.30 -10.27
CA ILE A 110 -3.51 2.20 -10.32
C ILE A 110 -3.70 2.77 -8.91
N VAL A 111 -3.86 4.06 -8.80
CA VAL A 111 -4.18 4.73 -7.54
C VAL A 111 -5.50 5.48 -7.71
N ASP A 112 -6.49 5.14 -6.91
CA ASP A 112 -7.84 5.73 -6.96
C ASP A 112 -8.45 5.74 -8.38
N GLY A 113 -8.27 4.65 -9.13
CA GLY A 113 -8.77 4.50 -10.49
C GLY A 113 -7.92 5.15 -11.58
N ILE A 114 -6.95 5.99 -11.25
CA ILE A 114 -6.06 6.66 -12.20
C ILE A 114 -4.75 5.89 -12.33
N PRO A 115 -4.26 5.61 -13.56
CA PRO A 115 -2.99 4.93 -13.76
C PRO A 115 -1.80 5.68 -13.12
N GLU A 116 -0.95 4.93 -12.43
CA GLU A 116 0.37 5.36 -11.97
C GLU A 116 1.45 4.90 -12.94
N THR A 117 1.18 3.85 -13.69
CA THR A 117 2.05 3.33 -14.74
C THR A 117 2.08 4.30 -15.91
N THR A 118 3.27 4.77 -16.26
CA THR A 118 3.52 5.66 -17.39
C THR A 118 3.35 4.91 -18.74
N PRO A 119 3.24 5.61 -19.88
CA PRO A 119 3.04 4.98 -21.19
C PRO A 119 4.14 4.00 -21.59
N ASP A 120 5.38 4.20 -21.14
CA ASP A 120 6.50 3.28 -21.35
C ASP A 120 6.45 2.01 -20.49
N GLY A 121 5.41 1.87 -19.64
CA GLY A 121 5.17 0.70 -18.81
C GLY A 121 5.91 0.70 -17.47
N GLN A 122 6.57 1.79 -17.11
CA GLN A 122 7.23 1.93 -15.82
C GLN A 122 6.28 2.52 -14.76
N SER A 123 6.43 2.10 -13.52
CA SER A 123 5.73 2.67 -12.38
C SER A 123 6.68 2.86 -11.20
N GLN A 124 6.34 3.83 -10.35
CA GLN A 124 7.05 4.13 -9.11
C GLN A 124 6.05 4.36 -7.99
N LEU A 125 6.49 4.23 -6.74
CA LEU A 125 5.64 4.35 -5.55
C LEU A 125 6.20 5.30 -4.50
N ASP A 126 7.25 6.03 -4.82
CA ASP A 126 7.91 7.01 -3.95
C ASP A 126 7.02 8.22 -3.64
N ASN A 127 6.07 8.53 -4.54
CA ASN A 127 5.08 9.60 -4.40
C ASN A 127 3.78 9.15 -3.70
N LEU A 128 3.65 7.88 -3.30
CA LEU A 128 2.43 7.36 -2.69
C LEU A 128 2.24 7.88 -1.26
N PRO A 129 1.08 8.50 -0.94
CA PRO A 129 0.75 8.90 0.43
C PRO A 129 0.36 7.67 1.26
N LEU A 130 1.36 6.95 1.80
CA LEU A 130 1.18 5.67 2.50
C LEU A 130 0.18 5.78 3.66
N GLY A 131 0.14 6.92 4.35
CA GLY A 131 -0.81 7.18 5.43
C GLY A 131 -2.27 7.25 5.00
N LEU A 132 -2.56 7.40 3.71
CA LEU A 132 -3.91 7.41 3.16
C LEU A 132 -4.36 6.07 2.58
N VAL A 133 -3.47 5.09 2.40
CA VAL A 133 -3.84 3.80 1.80
C VAL A 133 -4.91 3.12 2.65
N SER A 134 -6.08 2.88 2.07
CA SER A 134 -7.21 2.23 2.73
C SER A 134 -7.37 0.77 2.31
N SER A 135 -7.06 0.45 1.07
CA SER A 135 -7.07 -0.94 0.58
C SER A 135 -6.10 -1.13 -0.58
N VAL A 136 -5.65 -2.36 -0.75
CA VAL A 136 -4.84 -2.80 -1.89
C VAL A 136 -5.47 -4.05 -2.47
N GLU A 137 -5.79 -4.01 -3.76
CA GLU A 137 -6.28 -5.14 -4.54
C GLU A 137 -5.18 -5.60 -5.50
N ILE A 138 -4.86 -6.89 -5.49
CA ILE A 138 -3.80 -7.48 -6.30
C ILE A 138 -4.39 -8.56 -7.19
N LEU A 139 -4.49 -8.27 -8.48
CA LEU A 139 -4.89 -9.22 -9.51
C LEU A 139 -3.64 -9.86 -10.08
N ARG A 140 -3.52 -11.17 -9.98
CA ARG A 140 -2.37 -11.92 -10.46
C ARG A 140 -2.66 -12.59 -11.80
N GLY A 141 -1.74 -12.45 -12.72
CA GLY A 141 -1.82 -13.01 -14.05
C GLY A 141 -2.07 -11.96 -15.13
N PRO A 142 -2.10 -12.36 -16.40
CA PRO A 142 -2.23 -11.43 -17.51
C PRO A 142 -3.63 -10.80 -17.53
N ASN A 143 -3.70 -9.49 -17.37
CA ASN A 143 -4.92 -8.69 -17.40
C ASN A 143 -4.88 -7.64 -18.52
N ALA A 144 -4.13 -7.95 -19.60
CA ALA A 144 -3.94 -7.03 -20.72
C ALA A 144 -5.25 -6.61 -21.39
N ASN A 145 -6.27 -7.45 -21.38
CA ASN A 145 -7.60 -7.13 -21.92
C ASN A 145 -8.28 -5.98 -21.18
N LEU A 146 -7.99 -5.81 -19.87
CA LEU A 146 -8.61 -4.77 -19.04
C LEU A 146 -7.72 -3.54 -18.88
N TYR A 147 -6.39 -3.73 -18.91
CA TYR A 147 -5.46 -2.71 -18.46
C TYR A 147 -4.28 -2.45 -19.40
N GLY A 148 -4.22 -3.12 -20.54
CA GLY A 148 -3.08 -3.02 -21.44
C GLY A 148 -1.83 -3.69 -20.85
N ASN A 149 -0.68 -3.04 -20.89
CA ASN A 149 0.61 -3.58 -20.45
C ASN A 149 0.64 -4.03 -18.97
N SER A 150 0.13 -5.24 -18.72
CA SER A 150 -0.03 -5.84 -17.39
C SER A 150 0.15 -7.37 -17.41
N SER A 151 1.27 -7.83 -17.98
CA SER A 151 1.57 -9.26 -18.11
C SER A 151 1.67 -10.01 -16.77
N GLY A 152 2.19 -9.38 -15.74
CA GLY A 152 2.31 -9.95 -14.38
C GLY A 152 1.05 -9.80 -13.54
N GLY A 153 0.28 -8.76 -13.80
CA GLY A 153 -0.92 -8.46 -13.02
C GLY A 153 -1.15 -6.96 -12.82
N VAL A 154 -2.12 -6.68 -11.94
CA VAL A 154 -2.52 -5.31 -11.59
C VAL A 154 -2.49 -5.15 -10.09
N ILE A 155 -1.98 -4.04 -9.62
CA ILE A 155 -2.08 -3.58 -8.23
C ILE A 155 -2.92 -2.31 -8.23
N SER A 156 -4.11 -2.38 -7.62
CA SER A 156 -4.98 -1.24 -7.42
C SER A 156 -4.93 -0.81 -5.97
N ILE A 157 -4.56 0.43 -5.76
CA ILE A 157 -4.40 1.06 -4.45
C ILE A 157 -5.53 2.06 -4.29
N ASN A 158 -6.32 1.90 -3.26
CA ASN A 158 -7.35 2.86 -2.91
C ASN A 158 -6.89 3.64 -1.68
N THR A 159 -6.97 4.94 -1.77
CA THR A 159 -6.73 5.83 -0.63
C THR A 159 -8.06 6.17 0.05
N LEU A 160 -7.98 6.82 1.19
CA LEU A 160 -9.16 7.26 1.94
C LEU A 160 -10.12 8.01 1.02
N SER A 161 -11.39 7.58 0.99
CA SER A 161 -12.43 8.13 0.10
C SER A 161 -13.77 8.32 0.83
N ASP A 162 -13.79 8.11 2.14
CA ASP A 162 -15.01 8.11 2.92
C ASP A 162 -14.93 9.15 4.04
N SER A 163 -16.01 9.91 4.19
CA SER A 163 -16.20 10.92 5.22
C SER A 163 -16.49 10.33 6.61
N SER A 164 -16.61 9.01 6.72
CA SER A 164 -16.85 8.36 8.01
C SER A 164 -15.74 8.63 9.05
N GLU A 165 -14.54 9.01 8.60
CA GLU A 165 -13.47 9.50 9.47
C GLU A 165 -13.50 11.03 9.59
N LYS A 166 -14.50 11.56 10.25
CA LYS A 166 -14.75 13.02 10.44
C LYS A 166 -13.70 13.79 11.23
N HIS A 167 -12.49 13.26 11.41
CA HIS A 167 -11.55 13.80 12.38
C HIS A 167 -10.19 14.10 11.78
N SER A 168 -9.52 15.08 12.34
CA SER A 168 -8.10 15.30 12.09
C SER A 168 -7.29 14.17 12.74
N ARG A 169 -6.43 13.51 11.96
CA ARG A 169 -5.50 12.50 12.45
C ARG A 169 -4.07 13.02 12.36
N TYR A 170 -3.35 12.86 13.47
CA TYR A 170 -1.91 13.09 13.54
C TYR A 170 -1.24 11.75 13.81
N SER A 171 -0.19 11.44 13.06
CA SER A 171 0.60 10.23 13.24
C SER A 171 2.09 10.56 13.23
N GLY A 172 2.82 10.03 14.18
CA GLY A 172 4.27 10.10 14.25
C GLY A 172 4.85 8.68 14.25
N ILE A 173 5.73 8.38 13.31
CA ILE A 173 6.43 7.11 13.20
C ILE A 173 7.92 7.40 13.39
N PHE A 174 8.52 6.74 14.37
CA PHE A 174 9.93 6.89 14.70
C PHE A 174 10.61 5.52 14.64
N GLY A 175 11.78 5.46 14.06
CA GLY A 175 12.51 4.22 13.85
C GLY A 175 14.01 4.36 14.00
N ALA A 176 14.71 3.28 13.73
CA ALA A 176 16.17 3.26 13.72
C ALA A 176 16.74 4.27 12.69
N TYR A 177 17.99 4.65 12.86
CA TYR A 177 18.72 5.58 11.97
C TYR A 177 18.03 6.93 11.80
N GLN A 178 17.40 7.41 12.87
CA GLN A 178 16.64 8.66 12.92
C GLN A 178 15.52 8.72 11.89
N TYR A 179 14.96 7.55 11.53
CA TYR A 179 13.76 7.53 10.69
C TYR A 179 12.61 8.23 11.40
N GLN A 180 11.98 9.15 10.71
CA GLN A 180 10.81 9.88 11.18
C GLN A 180 9.84 10.07 10.02
N SER A 181 8.57 9.79 10.26
CA SER A 181 7.45 10.17 9.39
C SER A 181 6.43 10.90 10.26
N LEU A 182 6.15 12.15 9.95
CA LEU A 182 5.15 12.98 10.62
C LEU A 182 4.02 13.23 9.64
N GLN A 183 2.85 12.72 9.97
CA GLN A 183 1.69 12.75 9.09
C GLN A 183 0.55 13.52 9.72
N ARG A 184 -0.16 14.30 8.90
CA ARG A 184 -1.39 14.97 9.26
C ARG A 184 -2.44 14.75 8.19
N THR A 185 -3.58 14.19 8.58
CA THR A 185 -4.76 14.06 7.73
C THR A 185 -5.89 14.89 8.31
N ARG A 186 -6.59 15.65 7.47
CA ARG A 186 -7.82 16.35 7.84
C ARG A 186 -8.90 16.05 6.82
N VAL A 187 -10.07 15.68 7.30
CA VAL A 187 -11.29 15.51 6.50
C VAL A 187 -12.23 16.64 6.85
N ILE A 188 -12.72 17.34 5.85
CA ILE A 188 -13.71 18.42 5.97
C ILE A 188 -14.91 17.97 5.15
N ASP A 189 -16.05 17.83 5.81
CA ASP A 189 -17.26 17.33 5.18
C ASP A 189 -18.31 18.44 5.06
N TRP A 190 -19.01 18.40 3.95
CA TRP A 190 -20.23 19.14 3.64
C TRP A 190 -21.31 18.12 3.26
N ASN A 191 -22.55 18.57 3.08
CA ASN A 191 -23.67 17.65 2.84
C ASN A 191 -23.46 16.69 1.66
N THR A 192 -22.91 17.20 0.54
CA THR A 192 -22.73 16.42 -0.70
C THR A 192 -21.27 16.31 -1.12
N SER A 193 -20.36 16.88 -0.35
CA SER A 193 -18.94 16.90 -0.71
C SER A 193 -18.02 16.76 0.49
N SER A 194 -16.80 16.29 0.25
CA SER A 194 -15.76 16.22 1.24
C SER A 194 -14.40 16.60 0.66
N LEU A 195 -13.55 17.17 1.50
CA LEU A 195 -12.15 17.47 1.18
C LEU A 195 -11.23 16.75 2.16
N ILE A 196 -10.35 15.92 1.62
CA ILE A 196 -9.31 15.22 2.37
C ILE A 196 -7.99 15.92 2.07
N ILE A 197 -7.32 16.39 3.11
CA ILE A 197 -6.00 17.01 3.06
C ILE A 197 -5.05 16.10 3.82
N HIS A 198 -3.97 15.67 3.19
CA HIS A 198 -2.93 14.87 3.83
C HIS A 198 -1.55 15.44 3.54
N TYR A 199 -0.75 15.52 4.58
CA TYR A 199 0.66 15.89 4.49
C TYR A 199 1.50 14.88 5.24
N ASP A 200 2.59 14.41 4.62
CA ASP A 200 3.54 13.46 5.20
C ASP A 200 4.96 13.98 4.98
N LYS A 201 5.67 14.16 6.07
CA LYS A 201 7.08 14.56 6.09
C LYS A 201 7.94 13.41 6.59
N ARG A 202 8.80 12.92 5.72
CA ARG A 202 9.67 11.77 5.98
C ARG A 202 11.13 12.19 5.94
N ARG A 203 11.92 11.60 6.84
CA ARG A 203 13.38 11.73 6.84
C ARG A 203 14.02 10.52 7.50
N SER A 204 15.25 10.21 7.10
CA SER A 204 16.10 9.19 7.72
C SER A 204 17.56 9.52 7.45
N ASN A 205 18.45 9.16 8.36
CA ASN A 205 19.90 9.17 8.08
C ASN A 205 20.34 7.92 7.30
N GLY A 206 19.46 6.89 7.24
CA GLY A 206 19.76 5.61 6.61
C GLY A 206 20.63 4.69 7.44
N TYR A 207 20.64 3.41 7.06
CA TYR A 207 21.44 2.37 7.73
C TYR A 207 22.93 2.50 7.41
N ARG A 208 23.26 2.81 6.17
CA ARG A 208 24.63 2.92 5.67
C ARG A 208 25.06 4.38 5.62
N ASP A 209 26.34 4.60 5.57
CA ASP A 209 26.90 5.90 5.19
C ASP A 209 26.35 6.28 3.80
N GLN A 210 26.19 7.55 3.49
CA GLN A 210 25.63 8.03 2.22
C GLN A 210 24.28 7.37 1.87
N SER A 211 23.36 7.22 2.86
CA SER A 211 22.02 6.65 2.61
C SER A 211 20.88 7.48 3.23
N GLY A 212 21.16 8.75 3.53
CA GLY A 212 20.17 9.69 4.06
C GLY A 212 19.08 10.02 3.05
N TYR A 213 17.90 10.38 3.57
CA TYR A 213 16.71 10.59 2.78
C TYR A 213 15.80 11.65 3.37
N LYS A 214 15.15 12.42 2.50
CA LYS A 214 14.10 13.36 2.86
C LYS A 214 13.02 13.40 1.78
N SER A 215 11.76 13.43 2.19
CA SER A 215 10.61 13.60 1.29
C SER A 215 9.47 14.30 2.00
N ASP A 216 8.81 15.19 1.29
CA ASP A 216 7.58 15.87 1.69
C ASP A 216 6.49 15.50 0.67
N ILE A 217 5.34 14.99 1.12
CA ILE A 217 4.21 14.57 0.28
C ILE A 217 2.96 15.33 0.72
N LEU A 218 2.32 16.02 -0.23
CA LEU A 218 1.03 16.65 -0.06
C LEU A 218 0.00 15.95 -0.95
N ASN A 219 -1.13 15.56 -0.38
CA ASN A 219 -2.24 14.99 -1.12
C ASN A 219 -3.53 15.76 -0.77
N LEU A 220 -4.26 16.14 -1.81
CA LEU A 220 -5.59 16.75 -1.71
C LEU A 220 -6.57 15.89 -2.51
N LYS A 221 -7.71 15.57 -1.93
CA LYS A 221 -8.78 14.85 -2.63
C LYS A 221 -10.12 15.51 -2.29
N TYR A 222 -10.75 16.09 -3.31
CA TYR A 222 -12.10 16.64 -3.22
C TYR A 222 -13.07 15.66 -3.86
N ILE A 223 -14.08 15.27 -3.12
CA ILE A 223 -15.11 14.33 -3.51
C ILE A 223 -16.43 15.07 -3.49
N ASN A 224 -17.20 14.96 -4.57
CA ASN A 224 -18.51 15.61 -4.65
C ASN A 224 -19.52 14.62 -5.28
N ASP A 225 -20.54 14.27 -4.51
CA ASP A 225 -21.70 13.54 -4.95
C ASP A 225 -22.72 14.58 -5.48
N LEU A 226 -22.68 14.84 -6.81
CA LEU A 226 -23.56 15.83 -7.46
C LEU A 226 -25.03 15.44 -7.32
N ASP A 227 -25.31 14.16 -7.46
CA ASP A 227 -26.61 13.53 -7.26
C ASP A 227 -26.45 12.03 -7.00
N ASN A 228 -27.55 11.28 -6.91
CA ASN A 228 -27.53 9.82 -6.66
C ASN A 228 -26.88 8.99 -7.78
N LYS A 229 -26.57 9.61 -8.92
CA LYS A 229 -26.00 8.94 -10.10
C LYS A 229 -24.61 9.47 -10.47
N ASN A 230 -24.28 10.67 -10.07
CA ASN A 230 -23.07 11.37 -10.50
C ASN A 230 -22.16 11.69 -9.33
N LYS A 231 -20.92 11.20 -9.42
CA LYS A 231 -19.86 11.49 -8.47
C LYS A 231 -18.63 12.01 -9.20
N ILE A 232 -18.07 13.11 -8.73
CA ILE A 232 -16.81 13.68 -9.21
C ILE A 232 -15.78 13.58 -8.10
N VAL A 233 -14.58 13.15 -8.45
CA VAL A 233 -13.42 13.17 -7.55
C VAL A 233 -12.29 13.92 -8.23
N TRP A 234 -11.84 14.99 -7.60
CA TRP A 234 -10.62 15.70 -8.00
C TRP A 234 -9.52 15.44 -6.99
N GLN A 235 -8.33 15.12 -7.48
CA GLN A 235 -7.18 14.82 -6.64
C GLN A 235 -5.90 15.49 -7.15
N ILE A 236 -5.08 15.89 -6.18
CA ILE A 236 -3.75 16.43 -6.40
C ILE A 236 -2.79 15.67 -5.50
N ASN A 237 -1.69 15.20 -6.07
CA ASN A 237 -0.56 14.66 -5.33
C ASN A 237 0.69 15.44 -5.70
N TYR A 238 1.38 15.95 -4.70
CA TYR A 238 2.66 16.64 -4.87
C TYR A 238 3.70 16.02 -3.96
N THR A 239 4.85 15.70 -4.51
CA THR A 239 6.00 15.15 -3.78
C THR A 239 7.24 15.98 -4.09
N ASP A 240 7.97 16.34 -3.04
CA ASP A 240 9.31 16.93 -3.12
C ASP A 240 10.28 16.10 -2.28
N SER A 241 11.16 15.38 -2.95
CA SER A 241 12.26 14.64 -2.35
C SER A 241 13.57 15.30 -2.81
N PRO A 242 14.12 16.22 -2.05
CA PRO A 242 15.30 16.99 -2.46
C PRO A 242 16.56 16.15 -2.53
N TYR A 243 16.62 15.04 -1.78
CA TYR A 243 17.69 14.06 -1.85
C TYR A 243 17.26 12.70 -1.31
N ALA A 244 17.77 11.68 -1.94
CA ALA A 244 17.88 10.31 -1.44
C ALA A 244 19.28 9.83 -1.82
N TYR A 245 20.18 9.75 -0.84
CA TYR A 245 21.59 9.39 -1.07
C TYR A 245 21.73 7.92 -1.41
N ASP A 246 22.62 7.60 -2.34
CA ASP A 246 22.90 6.23 -2.76
C ASP A 246 24.25 5.75 -2.23
N ALA A 247 24.22 4.80 -1.33
CA ALA A 247 25.42 4.18 -0.76
C ALA A 247 26.14 3.23 -1.71
N GLY A 248 25.54 2.91 -2.86
CA GLY A 248 26.10 1.96 -3.84
C GLY A 248 26.13 0.49 -3.36
N GLY A 249 26.44 -0.41 -4.26
CA GLY A 249 26.63 -1.84 -3.95
C GLY A 249 28.02 -2.13 -3.38
N LEU A 250 28.10 -3.03 -2.38
CA LEU A 250 29.34 -3.52 -1.78
C LEU A 250 29.65 -4.94 -2.27
N LYS A 251 30.94 -5.27 -2.35
CA LYS A 251 31.42 -6.64 -2.51
C LYS A 251 31.30 -7.39 -1.18
N LEU A 252 31.33 -8.73 -1.23
CA LEU A 252 31.20 -9.56 -0.02
C LEU A 252 32.24 -9.23 1.04
N ASN A 253 33.51 -9.11 0.67
CA ASN A 253 34.60 -8.76 1.59
C ASN A 253 34.42 -7.36 2.22
N GLU A 254 33.83 -6.41 1.49
CA GLU A 254 33.53 -5.08 2.02
C GLU A 254 32.39 -5.14 3.05
N VAL A 255 31.37 -5.99 2.79
CA VAL A 255 30.27 -6.24 3.75
C VAL A 255 30.79 -6.92 5.02
N GLU A 256 31.73 -7.86 4.89
CA GLU A 256 32.34 -8.56 6.03
C GLU A 256 33.16 -7.61 6.90
N ASN A 257 33.87 -6.66 6.30
CA ASN A 257 34.67 -5.67 7.02
C ASN A 257 33.78 -4.64 7.73
N ASP A 258 32.90 -3.99 6.99
CA ASP A 258 31.92 -3.04 7.52
C ASP A 258 30.69 -2.96 6.60
N ARG A 259 29.59 -3.54 7.04
CA ARG A 259 28.33 -3.53 6.29
C ARG A 259 27.64 -2.17 6.22
N ARG A 260 28.09 -1.20 7.03
CA ARG A 260 27.51 0.14 7.04
C ARG A 260 28.22 1.11 6.10
N GLN A 261 29.40 0.77 5.63
CA GLN A 261 30.14 1.63 4.71
C GLN A 261 29.38 1.87 3.42
N ALA A 262 29.59 3.02 2.80
CA ALA A 262 29.20 3.29 1.42
C ALA A 262 30.31 2.87 0.46
N ARG A 263 29.96 2.60 -0.78
CA ARG A 263 30.95 2.39 -1.84
C ARG A 263 31.76 3.67 -2.03
N LYS A 264 33.10 3.56 -2.08
CA LYS A 264 33.98 4.73 -2.20
C LYS A 264 33.58 5.69 -3.32
N ASN A 265 33.31 5.18 -4.52
CA ASN A 265 32.89 6.04 -5.65
C ASN A 265 31.60 6.81 -5.34
N ASN A 266 30.66 6.20 -4.62
CA ASN A 266 29.41 6.87 -4.26
C ASN A 266 29.63 8.03 -3.30
N ILE A 267 30.62 7.91 -2.41
CA ILE A 267 31.05 9.01 -1.52
C ILE A 267 31.76 10.08 -2.33
N ASP A 268 32.79 9.69 -3.12
CA ASP A 268 33.64 10.62 -3.86
C ASP A 268 32.83 11.50 -4.85
N TYR A 269 31.79 10.92 -5.44
CA TYR A 269 30.88 11.59 -6.38
C TYR A 269 29.65 12.21 -5.70
N ASP A 270 29.46 12.00 -4.39
CA ASP A 270 28.25 12.45 -3.66
C ASP A 270 26.96 12.08 -4.41
N THR A 271 26.75 10.76 -4.56
CA THR A 271 25.64 10.21 -5.36
C THR A 271 24.32 10.35 -4.65
N TYR A 272 23.30 10.82 -5.36
CA TYR A 272 21.94 10.97 -4.85
C TYR A 272 20.91 11.04 -5.97
N GLU A 273 19.66 10.82 -5.60
CA GLU A 273 18.50 11.07 -6.44
C GLU A 273 17.69 12.24 -5.87
N LYS A 274 17.02 12.94 -6.76
CA LYS A 274 16.09 14.04 -6.45
C LYS A 274 14.83 13.88 -7.28
N VAL A 275 13.67 14.02 -6.62
CA VAL A 275 12.37 13.88 -7.27
C VAL A 275 11.49 15.07 -6.93
N LYS A 276 10.90 15.67 -7.97
CA LYS A 276 9.71 16.51 -7.84
C LYS A 276 8.61 15.91 -8.70
N HIS A 277 7.47 15.63 -8.08
CA HIS A 277 6.36 15.00 -8.76
C HIS A 277 5.08 15.76 -8.47
N LEU A 278 4.35 16.09 -9.53
CA LEU A 278 3.01 16.65 -9.46
C LEU A 278 2.08 15.78 -10.30
N LYS A 279 1.01 15.30 -9.70
CA LYS A 279 -0.08 14.63 -10.39
C LYS A 279 -1.39 15.25 -9.98
N THR A 280 -2.22 15.60 -10.95
CA THR A 280 -3.60 16.03 -10.71
C THR A 280 -4.52 15.27 -11.64
N GLY A 281 -5.72 14.95 -11.17
CA GLY A 281 -6.68 14.21 -11.96
C GLY A 281 -8.10 14.42 -11.49
N VAL A 282 -9.02 14.31 -12.43
CA VAL A 282 -10.47 14.33 -12.20
C VAL A 282 -11.03 13.02 -12.70
N SER A 283 -11.82 12.36 -11.87
CA SER A 283 -12.63 11.22 -12.29
C SER A 283 -14.13 11.55 -12.15
N TRP A 284 -14.91 11.07 -13.10
CA TRP A 284 -16.36 11.17 -13.10
C TRP A 284 -16.95 9.78 -13.20
N ASN A 285 -17.77 9.42 -12.21
CA ASN A 285 -18.50 8.17 -12.16
C ASN A 285 -19.96 8.49 -12.40
N HIS A 286 -20.57 7.89 -13.43
CA HIS A 286 -21.98 8.04 -13.76
C HIS A 286 -22.70 6.70 -13.70
N LYS A 287 -23.62 6.54 -12.77
CA LYS A 287 -24.50 5.37 -12.65
C LYS A 287 -25.75 5.56 -13.52
N ARG A 288 -25.79 4.92 -14.69
CA ARG A 288 -26.98 4.99 -15.58
C ARG A 288 -28.14 4.23 -14.98
N ASN A 289 -27.90 3.01 -14.48
CA ASN A 289 -28.85 2.16 -13.79
C ASN A 289 -28.11 1.18 -12.89
N GLU A 290 -28.80 0.20 -12.28
CA GLU A 290 -28.15 -0.74 -11.34
C GLU A 290 -27.06 -1.62 -11.99
N ASN A 291 -27.21 -1.90 -13.30
CA ASN A 291 -26.33 -2.81 -14.05
C ASN A 291 -25.40 -2.07 -15.03
N SER A 292 -25.48 -0.74 -15.12
CA SER A 292 -24.74 0.04 -16.11
C SER A 292 -24.19 1.32 -15.49
N PHE A 293 -22.89 1.50 -15.62
CA PHE A 293 -22.20 2.71 -15.18
C PHE A 293 -21.14 3.12 -16.21
N PHE A 294 -20.74 4.37 -16.12
CA PHE A 294 -19.69 4.97 -16.93
C PHE A 294 -18.67 5.63 -16.03
N ASP A 295 -17.41 5.19 -16.13
CA ASP A 295 -16.29 5.78 -15.42
C ASP A 295 -15.34 6.42 -16.41
N SER A 296 -15.05 7.69 -16.20
CA SER A 296 -14.06 8.41 -16.97
C SER A 296 -13.07 9.13 -16.05
N TYR A 297 -11.87 9.33 -16.55
CA TYR A 297 -10.88 10.13 -15.84
C TYR A 297 -10.02 10.91 -16.84
N PHE A 298 -9.59 12.06 -16.38
CA PHE A 298 -8.54 12.87 -17.03
C PHE A 298 -7.48 13.16 -15.99
N PHE A 299 -6.21 13.08 -16.35
CA PHE A 299 -5.12 13.43 -15.45
C PHE A 299 -3.95 14.07 -16.19
N TYR A 300 -3.21 14.85 -15.42
CA TYR A 300 -1.92 15.41 -15.82
C TYR A 300 -0.86 14.99 -14.80
N GLN A 301 0.31 14.61 -15.28
CA GLN A 301 1.43 14.22 -14.45
C GLN A 301 2.71 14.86 -14.98
N LYS A 302 3.47 15.47 -14.07
CA LYS A 302 4.82 15.96 -14.32
C LYS A 302 5.75 15.39 -13.27
N ARG A 303 6.85 14.77 -13.71
CA ARG A 303 7.90 14.25 -12.85
C ARG A 303 9.25 14.78 -13.32
N ASP A 304 9.90 15.54 -12.47
CA ASP A 304 11.28 15.97 -12.62
C ASP A 304 12.13 15.04 -11.76
N PHE A 305 12.94 14.21 -12.43
CA PHE A 305 13.83 13.24 -11.81
C PHE A 305 15.27 13.60 -12.17
N PHE A 306 16.13 13.61 -11.16
CA PHE A 306 17.57 13.81 -11.32
C PHE A 306 18.31 12.77 -10.51
N THR A 307 19.34 12.17 -11.10
CA THR A 307 20.26 11.27 -10.41
C THR A 307 21.70 11.67 -10.70
N LYS A 308 22.51 11.71 -9.65
CA LYS A 308 23.95 11.89 -9.74
C LYS A 308 24.61 10.51 -9.57
N LEU A 309 25.26 10.04 -10.63
CA LEU A 309 25.85 8.71 -10.70
C LEU A 309 27.27 8.68 -10.16
N PRO A 310 27.82 7.48 -9.77
CA PRO A 310 29.16 7.33 -9.22
C PRO A 310 30.29 7.35 -10.28
N PHE A 311 30.10 8.08 -11.37
CA PHE A 311 31.05 8.25 -12.45
C PHE A 311 30.69 9.48 -13.30
N ASN A 312 31.66 10.04 -13.98
CA ASN A 312 31.43 11.07 -15.00
C ASN A 312 31.23 10.43 -16.35
N PHE A 313 30.37 11.03 -17.16
CA PHE A 313 30.22 10.72 -18.60
C PHE A 313 31.21 11.54 -19.40
#